data_1377cf9131a189cfc1b05b09b9fcaaae
#
_entry.id   1377cf9131a189cfc1b05b09b9fcaaae
#
_cell.length_a   1.000
_cell.length_b   1.000
_cell.length_c   1.000
_cell.angle_alpha   90.00
_cell.angle_beta   90.00
_cell.angle_gamma   90.00
#
_symmetry.space_group_name_H-M   'P 1'
#
loop_
_entity.id
_entity.type
_entity.pdbx_description
1 polymer ?
#
loop_
_entity_poly.entity_id
_entity_poly.type
_entity_poly.pdbx_seq_one_letter_code
_entity_poly.pdbx_strand_id
1 'polypeptide(L)'
;MLSEPERIIPTLSHIPNITYLPTNVGLGLEAARHFVRLHAARVILAVRNSTGRHGVCEVWEVDLASYESVKAFAARAVKLPRLDVLMASAGIATTRYSTAEGHERSITVNAISTFFLALLLVPILKTMAQQHQGANPHLSVVTSEVHVWTDLPEWKTDNTVTTLDDETKANMNMRYPASKLLQVFLTCELASRLEGSGVVVNMLQPGMCHSQLTREDGWMTAILKLFLARSTEVGSRTLVAASSAGPESHGAYMRDGVVDNDGLSSFVRSEDGEAAQKKL
;
A
#
# COMPACT_ATOMS: atom_id res chain seq x y z
N MET A 1 18.37 -8.84 20.34
CA MET A 1 19.35 -8.61 19.27
C MET A 1 18.59 -7.98 18.13
N LEU A 2 18.68 -6.65 17.95
CA LEU A 2 18.10 -5.97 16.79
C LEU A 2 18.96 -6.34 15.59
N SER A 3 18.40 -7.07 14.64
CA SER A 3 19.06 -7.43 13.38
C SER A 3 19.46 -6.15 12.64
N GLU A 4 20.71 -6.11 12.16
CA GLU A 4 21.30 -4.95 11.49
C GLU A 4 20.48 -4.53 10.27
N PRO A 5 20.03 -3.26 10.22
CA PRO A 5 19.20 -2.75 9.12
C PRO A 5 19.95 -2.57 7.79
N GLU A 6 21.25 -2.82 7.75
CA GLU A 6 22.08 -2.55 6.56
C GLU A 6 21.91 -3.56 5.42
N ARG A 7 21.25 -4.70 5.65
CA ARG A 7 21.09 -5.77 4.64
C ARG A 7 19.80 -5.72 3.83
N ILE A 8 18.90 -4.77 4.06
CA ILE A 8 17.55 -4.78 3.46
C ILE A 8 17.51 -4.18 2.04
N ILE A 9 18.57 -3.56 1.53
CA ILE A 9 18.56 -3.12 0.13
C ILE A 9 19.13 -4.26 -0.70
N PRO A 10 18.29 -5.01 -1.43
CA PRO A 10 18.79 -6.02 -2.35
C PRO A 10 19.63 -5.35 -3.42
N THR A 11 20.68 -6.03 -3.86
CA THR A 11 21.36 -5.68 -5.10
C THR A 11 20.34 -5.86 -6.21
N LEU A 12 19.68 -4.79 -6.61
CA LEU A 12 18.63 -4.84 -7.65
C LEU A 12 19.29 -5.22 -8.96
N SER A 13 19.11 -6.46 -9.38
CA SER A 13 19.56 -6.93 -10.71
C SER A 13 18.74 -6.28 -11.83
N HIS A 14 17.57 -5.71 -11.51
CA HIS A 14 16.71 -4.98 -12.43
C HIS A 14 16.13 -3.76 -11.72
N ILE A 15 16.58 -2.58 -12.12
CA ILE A 15 16.08 -1.30 -11.61
C ILE A 15 14.77 -1.00 -12.35
N PRO A 16 13.66 -0.75 -11.62
CA PRO A 16 12.40 -0.38 -12.25
C PRO A 16 12.58 0.86 -13.13
N ASN A 17 12.15 0.78 -14.38
CA ASN A 17 12.25 1.94 -15.27
C ASN A 17 11.24 3.04 -14.89
N ILE A 18 10.08 2.69 -14.33
CA ILE A 18 9.08 3.64 -13.89
C ILE A 18 8.46 3.13 -12.59
N THR A 19 8.59 3.91 -11.55
CA THR A 19 8.03 3.63 -10.22
C THR A 19 7.03 4.70 -9.85
N TYR A 20 5.85 4.29 -9.44
CA TYR A 20 4.79 5.14 -8.92
C TYR A 20 4.71 5.05 -7.40
N LEU A 21 4.70 6.19 -6.72
CA LEU A 21 4.63 6.30 -5.26
C LEU A 21 3.62 7.38 -4.86
N PRO A 22 2.46 7.05 -4.27
CA PRO A 22 1.48 8.05 -3.85
C PRO A 22 1.88 8.69 -2.53
N THR A 23 2.84 9.64 -2.56
CA THR A 23 3.22 10.39 -1.34
C THR A 23 4.25 11.49 -1.60
N ASN A 24 4.16 12.56 -0.84
CA ASN A 24 5.16 13.66 -0.79
C ASN A 24 5.85 13.78 0.57
N VAL A 25 5.58 12.85 1.49
CA VAL A 25 6.13 12.85 2.85
C VAL A 25 6.32 11.41 3.37
N GLY A 26 7.12 11.24 4.40
CA GLY A 26 7.26 9.97 5.11
C GLY A 26 7.91 8.86 4.26
N LEU A 27 7.43 7.65 4.47
CA LEU A 27 8.01 6.43 3.90
C LEU A 27 8.12 6.44 2.37
N GLY A 28 7.08 6.89 1.68
CA GLY A 28 7.10 6.85 0.24
C GLY A 28 8.02 7.91 -0.38
N LEU A 29 8.22 9.07 0.25
CA LEU A 29 9.22 10.03 -0.21
C LEU A 29 10.64 9.46 -0.05
N GLU A 30 10.93 8.79 1.07
CA GLU A 30 12.22 8.14 1.26
C GLU A 30 12.42 6.96 0.30
N ALA A 31 11.37 6.16 0.04
CA ALA A 31 11.42 5.12 -0.98
C ALA A 31 11.72 5.70 -2.38
N ALA A 32 11.11 6.84 -2.73
CA ALA A 32 11.42 7.53 -3.98
C ALA A 32 12.89 7.96 -4.07
N ARG A 33 13.46 8.46 -2.98
CA ARG A 33 14.89 8.78 -2.90
C ARG A 33 15.77 7.55 -3.13
N HIS A 34 15.37 6.40 -2.56
CA HIS A 34 16.07 5.14 -2.82
C HIS A 34 15.98 4.73 -4.29
N PHE A 35 14.79 4.79 -4.92
CA PHE A 35 14.67 4.48 -6.35
C PHE A 35 15.53 5.39 -7.23
N VAL A 36 15.58 6.70 -6.93
CA VAL A 36 16.48 7.62 -7.64
C VAL A 36 17.96 7.26 -7.43
N ARG A 37 18.37 6.94 -6.21
CA ARG A 37 19.74 6.49 -5.91
C ARG A 37 20.10 5.17 -6.60
N LEU A 38 19.12 4.31 -6.79
CA LEU A 38 19.23 3.05 -7.51
C LEU A 38 19.06 3.22 -9.04
N HIS A 39 19.12 4.46 -9.52
CA HIS A 39 19.08 4.81 -10.95
C HIS A 39 17.77 4.44 -11.68
N ALA A 40 16.63 4.47 -10.99
CA ALA A 40 15.34 4.37 -11.67
C ALA A 40 15.24 5.44 -12.78
N ALA A 41 14.84 5.03 -13.98
CA ALA A 41 14.77 5.94 -15.12
C ALA A 41 13.70 7.02 -14.94
N ARG A 42 12.63 6.71 -14.18
CA ARG A 42 11.55 7.63 -13.86
C ARG A 42 10.92 7.27 -12.52
N VAL A 43 10.65 8.27 -11.70
CA VAL A 43 9.89 8.15 -10.45
C VAL A 43 8.72 9.12 -10.50
N ILE A 44 7.51 8.64 -10.31
CA ILE A 44 6.30 9.46 -10.26
C ILE A 44 5.82 9.55 -8.82
N LEU A 45 5.88 10.73 -8.23
CA LEU A 45 5.31 11.05 -6.94
C LEU A 45 3.87 11.51 -7.14
N ALA A 46 2.92 10.79 -6.63
CA ALA A 46 1.53 11.19 -6.68
C ALA A 46 1.12 11.88 -5.38
N VAL A 47 0.62 13.08 -5.49
CA VAL A 47 0.36 13.96 -4.35
C VAL A 47 -0.92 14.75 -4.56
N ARG A 48 -1.54 15.23 -3.47
CA ARG A 48 -2.83 15.91 -3.54
C ARG A 48 -2.79 17.32 -4.14
N ASN A 49 -1.70 18.06 -3.96
CA ASN A 49 -1.72 19.51 -4.15
C ASN A 49 -0.49 20.05 -4.87
N SER A 50 0.20 19.30 -5.68
CA SER A 50 1.32 19.84 -6.46
C SER A 50 1.59 19.03 -7.71
N THR A 51 2.11 19.75 -8.72
CA THR A 51 2.62 19.15 -9.96
C THR A 51 4.01 19.71 -10.24
N GLY A 52 4.84 18.94 -10.90
CA GLY A 52 6.18 19.38 -11.24
C GLY A 52 7.05 18.26 -11.80
N ARG A 53 8.27 18.64 -12.15
CA ARG A 53 9.30 17.69 -12.59
C ARG A 53 10.67 18.19 -12.16
N HIS A 54 11.47 17.27 -11.58
CA HIS A 54 12.86 17.52 -11.21
C HIS A 54 13.71 16.32 -11.67
N GLY A 55 14.39 16.45 -12.80
CA GLY A 55 15.18 15.36 -13.37
C GLY A 55 14.33 14.14 -13.70
N VAL A 56 14.66 13.00 -13.08
CA VAL A 56 13.94 11.74 -13.25
C VAL A 56 12.65 11.64 -12.39
N CYS A 57 12.42 12.63 -11.50
CA CYS A 57 11.27 12.65 -10.59
C CYS A 57 10.19 13.57 -11.13
N GLU A 58 8.99 13.04 -11.32
CA GLU A 58 7.79 13.79 -11.70
C GLU A 58 6.80 13.80 -10.53
N VAL A 59 6.12 14.92 -10.37
CA VAL A 59 5.05 15.06 -9.36
C VAL A 59 3.73 15.19 -10.09
N TRP A 60 2.83 14.25 -9.83
CA TRP A 60 1.50 14.21 -10.42
C TRP A 60 0.44 14.33 -9.34
N GLU A 61 -0.67 14.97 -9.67
CA GLU A 61 -1.77 15.14 -8.75
C GLU A 61 -2.63 13.87 -8.67
N VAL A 62 -2.94 13.43 -7.44
CA VAL A 62 -3.99 12.46 -7.13
C VAL A 62 -4.52 12.69 -5.72
N ASP A 63 -5.84 12.74 -5.57
CA ASP A 63 -6.53 12.67 -4.28
C ASP A 63 -7.32 11.35 -4.21
N LEU A 64 -6.91 10.47 -3.31
CA LEU A 64 -7.62 9.21 -3.07
C LEU A 64 -8.98 9.39 -2.38
N ALA A 65 -9.31 10.60 -1.93
CA ALA A 65 -10.66 10.94 -1.46
C ALA A 65 -11.60 11.34 -2.61
N SER A 66 -11.16 11.27 -3.88
CA SER A 66 -11.95 11.61 -5.07
C SER A 66 -11.76 10.56 -6.17
N TYR A 67 -12.84 9.87 -6.53
CA TYR A 67 -12.80 8.89 -7.63
C TYR A 67 -12.48 9.54 -8.98
N GLU A 68 -12.92 10.76 -9.21
CA GLU A 68 -12.58 11.51 -10.43
C GLU A 68 -11.07 11.78 -10.51
N SER A 69 -10.44 12.17 -9.39
CA SER A 69 -9.00 12.36 -9.32
C SER A 69 -8.25 11.04 -9.59
N VAL A 70 -8.71 9.93 -9.02
CA VAL A 70 -8.16 8.60 -9.25
C VAL A 70 -8.25 8.20 -10.73
N LYS A 71 -9.42 8.40 -11.36
CA LYS A 71 -9.63 8.13 -12.79
C LYS A 71 -8.74 8.99 -13.68
N ALA A 72 -8.66 10.29 -13.40
CA ALA A 72 -7.81 11.22 -14.15
C ALA A 72 -6.33 10.83 -14.07
N PHE A 73 -5.87 10.46 -12.87
CA PHE A 73 -4.52 9.96 -12.66
C PHE A 73 -4.28 8.67 -13.47
N ALA A 74 -5.17 7.68 -13.36
CA ALA A 74 -5.06 6.42 -14.08
C ALA A 74 -5.06 6.63 -15.61
N ALA A 75 -5.93 7.49 -16.13
CA ALA A 75 -5.99 7.83 -17.55
C ALA A 75 -4.70 8.46 -18.08
N ARG A 76 -3.95 9.14 -17.22
CA ARG A 76 -2.60 9.62 -17.52
C ARG A 76 -1.57 8.50 -17.43
N ALA A 77 -1.64 7.66 -16.40
CA ALA A 77 -0.66 6.61 -16.14
C ALA A 77 -0.68 5.49 -17.21
N VAL A 78 -1.84 5.14 -17.75
CA VAL A 78 -1.93 4.13 -18.83
C VAL A 78 -1.29 4.57 -20.15
N LYS A 79 -0.98 5.87 -20.31
CA LYS A 79 -0.26 6.39 -21.47
C LYS A 79 1.26 6.34 -21.29
N LEU A 80 1.75 5.88 -20.15
CA LEU A 80 3.18 5.67 -19.94
C LEU A 80 3.68 4.56 -20.88
N PRO A 81 4.87 4.73 -21.46
CA PRO A 81 5.46 3.69 -22.29
C PRO A 81 5.82 2.44 -21.49
N ARG A 82 5.97 2.59 -20.17
CA ARG A 82 6.33 1.50 -19.27
C ARG A 82 5.92 1.84 -17.81
N LEU A 83 5.43 0.84 -17.08
CA LEU A 83 5.16 0.89 -15.65
C LEU A 83 5.64 -0.41 -15.01
N ASP A 84 6.70 -0.38 -14.24
CA ASP A 84 7.27 -1.57 -13.60
C ASP A 84 6.80 -1.76 -12.16
N VAL A 85 6.58 -0.65 -11.43
CA VAL A 85 6.17 -0.71 -10.02
C VAL A 85 5.03 0.26 -9.74
N LEU A 86 3.96 -0.28 -9.20
CA LEU A 86 2.90 0.47 -8.55
C LEU A 86 3.00 0.23 -7.04
N MET A 87 3.52 1.23 -6.30
CA MET A 87 3.64 1.17 -4.86
C MET A 87 2.47 1.91 -4.19
N ALA A 88 1.50 1.20 -3.68
CA ALA A 88 0.34 1.77 -2.99
C ALA A 88 0.68 2.05 -1.51
N SER A 89 1.29 3.20 -1.24
CA SER A 89 1.78 3.57 0.10
C SER A 89 0.98 4.68 0.80
N ALA A 90 0.06 5.33 0.12
CA ALA A 90 -0.78 6.35 0.74
C ALA A 90 -1.80 5.76 1.71
N GLY A 91 -2.08 6.49 2.75
CA GLY A 91 -3.11 6.15 3.72
C GLY A 91 -3.34 7.28 4.71
N ILE A 92 -4.44 7.20 5.43
CA ILE A 92 -4.81 8.10 6.51
C ILE A 92 -5.18 7.30 7.76
N ALA A 93 -4.94 7.87 8.91
CA ALA A 93 -5.44 7.39 10.21
C ALA A 93 -6.07 8.59 10.91
N THR A 94 -7.33 8.49 11.28
CA THR A 94 -8.08 9.53 11.99
C THR A 94 -9.04 8.92 12.99
N THR A 95 -9.25 9.59 14.10
CA THR A 95 -10.24 9.24 15.11
C THR A 95 -11.57 9.99 14.89
N ARG A 96 -11.64 10.87 13.87
CA ARG A 96 -12.86 11.61 13.53
C ARG A 96 -13.57 10.96 12.35
N TYR A 97 -14.86 10.72 12.53
CA TYR A 97 -15.70 10.27 11.43
C TYR A 97 -15.84 11.38 10.37
N SER A 98 -15.70 11.02 9.14
CA SER A 98 -16.04 11.84 7.96
C SER A 98 -16.20 10.93 6.75
N THR A 99 -16.84 11.42 5.72
CA THR A 99 -17.10 10.66 4.49
C THR A 99 -16.32 11.22 3.30
N ALA A 100 -16.08 10.37 2.32
CA ALA A 100 -15.59 10.71 0.99
C ALA A 100 -16.24 9.74 -0.01
N GLU A 101 -16.74 10.24 -1.12
CA GLU A 101 -17.41 9.44 -2.18
C GLU A 101 -18.56 8.56 -1.65
N GLY A 102 -19.24 9.00 -0.59
CA GLY A 102 -20.37 8.27 0.01
C GLY A 102 -19.97 7.20 1.03
N HIS A 103 -18.69 6.98 1.28
CA HIS A 103 -18.16 5.99 2.23
C HIS A 103 -17.35 6.66 3.36
N GLU A 104 -17.13 5.92 4.47
CA GLU A 104 -16.23 6.41 5.53
C GLU A 104 -14.83 6.67 4.94
N ARG A 105 -14.28 7.83 5.29
CA ARG A 105 -13.10 8.39 4.61
C ARG A 105 -11.84 7.52 4.69
N SER A 106 -11.60 6.84 5.83
CA SER A 106 -10.42 5.98 5.95
C SER A 106 -10.59 4.71 5.10
N ILE A 107 -11.80 4.17 5.02
CA ILE A 107 -12.12 3.04 4.16
C ILE A 107 -12.02 3.45 2.70
N THR A 108 -12.56 4.63 2.32
CA THR A 108 -12.42 5.17 0.97
C THR A 108 -10.96 5.26 0.56
N VAL A 109 -10.16 6.00 1.32
CA VAL A 109 -8.77 6.30 0.95
C VAL A 109 -7.89 5.07 1.01
N ASN A 110 -7.93 4.32 2.14
CA ASN A 110 -6.99 3.24 2.38
C ASN A 110 -7.34 1.96 1.61
N ALA A 111 -8.61 1.67 1.39
CA ALA A 111 -9.04 0.45 0.72
C ALA A 111 -9.66 0.72 -0.65
N ILE A 112 -10.82 1.37 -0.73
CA ILE A 112 -11.60 1.46 -1.96
C ILE A 112 -10.80 2.16 -3.08
N SER A 113 -10.35 3.39 -2.86
CA SER A 113 -9.63 4.17 -3.88
C SER A 113 -8.24 3.59 -4.21
N THR A 114 -7.57 3.01 -3.21
CA THR A 114 -6.28 2.34 -3.42
C THR A 114 -6.43 1.17 -4.38
N PHE A 115 -7.43 0.30 -4.17
CA PHE A 115 -7.66 -0.84 -5.05
C PHE A 115 -8.37 -0.45 -6.35
N PHE A 116 -9.20 0.59 -6.35
CA PHE A 116 -9.74 1.16 -7.58
C PHE A 116 -8.61 1.62 -8.52
N LEU A 117 -7.64 2.37 -7.99
CA LEU A 117 -6.45 2.75 -8.76
C LEU A 117 -5.65 1.54 -9.23
N ALA A 118 -5.44 0.56 -8.35
CA ALA A 118 -4.72 -0.67 -8.70
C ALA A 118 -5.41 -1.39 -9.86
N LEU A 119 -6.73 -1.59 -9.80
CA LEU A 119 -7.51 -2.23 -10.85
C LEU A 119 -7.45 -1.49 -12.18
N LEU A 120 -7.48 -0.15 -12.17
CA LEU A 120 -7.33 0.67 -13.37
C LEU A 120 -5.93 0.53 -14.01
N LEU A 121 -4.91 0.20 -13.23
CA LEU A 121 -3.52 0.08 -13.70
C LEU A 121 -3.07 -1.38 -13.93
N VAL A 122 -3.82 -2.38 -13.48
CA VAL A 122 -3.54 -3.80 -13.79
C VAL A 122 -3.35 -4.06 -15.29
N PRO A 123 -4.16 -3.51 -16.21
CA PRO A 123 -3.97 -3.77 -17.64
C PRO A 123 -2.59 -3.36 -18.17
N ILE A 124 -2.06 -2.20 -17.75
CA ILE A 124 -0.71 -1.78 -18.18
C ILE A 124 0.37 -2.67 -17.55
N LEU A 125 0.24 -3.07 -16.27
CA LEU A 125 1.18 -4.00 -15.64
C LEU A 125 1.20 -5.35 -16.38
N LYS A 126 0.04 -5.91 -16.74
CA LYS A 126 -0.03 -7.13 -17.56
C LYS A 126 0.64 -6.97 -18.92
N THR A 127 0.42 -5.83 -19.57
CA THR A 127 1.08 -5.53 -20.85
C THR A 127 2.59 -5.51 -20.70
N MET A 128 3.10 -4.92 -19.60
CA MET A 128 4.55 -4.90 -19.31
C MET A 128 5.11 -6.30 -19.08
N ALA A 129 4.41 -7.15 -18.33
CA ALA A 129 4.81 -8.54 -18.12
C ALA A 129 4.91 -9.32 -19.44
N GLN A 130 4.00 -9.07 -20.38
CA GLN A 130 3.96 -9.75 -21.68
C GLN A 130 5.02 -9.23 -22.67
N GLN A 131 5.28 -7.92 -22.67
CA GLN A 131 6.17 -7.28 -23.66
C GLN A 131 7.65 -7.33 -23.27
N HIS A 132 7.96 -7.50 -21.99
CA HIS A 132 9.33 -7.50 -21.49
C HIS A 132 9.64 -8.82 -20.77
N GLN A 133 10.21 -9.77 -21.48
CA GLN A 133 10.61 -11.07 -20.90
C GLN A 133 11.54 -10.86 -19.70
N GLY A 134 11.22 -11.49 -18.57
CA GLY A 134 11.96 -11.37 -17.33
C GLY A 134 11.63 -10.10 -16.52
N ALA A 135 10.79 -9.18 -17.03
CA ALA A 135 10.20 -8.16 -16.20
C ALA A 135 9.10 -8.77 -15.36
N ASN A 136 9.17 -8.54 -14.05
CA ASN A 136 8.11 -8.89 -13.12
C ASN A 136 7.50 -7.57 -12.59
N PRO A 137 6.52 -6.97 -13.28
CA PRO A 137 5.91 -5.75 -12.80
C PRO A 137 5.26 -5.97 -11.45
N HIS A 138 5.42 -5.01 -10.54
CA HIS A 138 4.97 -5.14 -9.15
C HIS A 138 3.79 -4.21 -8.84
N LEU A 139 2.83 -4.76 -8.13
CA LEU A 139 1.85 -4.03 -7.35
C LEU A 139 2.12 -4.33 -5.87
N SER A 140 2.72 -3.40 -5.15
CA SER A 140 3.06 -3.56 -3.75
C SER A 140 2.18 -2.67 -2.88
N VAL A 141 1.45 -3.26 -1.94
CA VAL A 141 0.50 -2.56 -1.06
C VAL A 141 1.11 -2.39 0.32
N VAL A 142 1.23 -1.14 0.77
CA VAL A 142 1.70 -0.85 2.13
C VAL A 142 0.56 -1.00 3.12
N THR A 143 0.49 -2.14 3.77
CA THR A 143 -0.44 -2.41 4.87
C THR A 143 0.19 -2.03 6.22
N SER A 144 -0.17 -2.66 7.29
CA SER A 144 0.36 -2.41 8.63
C SER A 144 0.17 -3.64 9.51
N GLU A 145 1.07 -3.82 10.47
CA GLU A 145 0.95 -4.79 11.54
C GLU A 145 -0.38 -4.68 12.31
N VAL A 146 -0.96 -3.49 12.41
CA VAL A 146 -2.23 -3.26 13.13
C VAL A 146 -3.44 -4.00 12.53
N HIS A 147 -3.32 -4.62 11.36
CA HIS A 147 -4.38 -5.46 10.80
C HIS A 147 -4.74 -6.63 11.72
N VAL A 148 -3.81 -7.05 12.60
CA VAL A 148 -4.05 -8.13 13.59
C VAL A 148 -4.93 -7.69 14.78
N TRP A 149 -5.24 -6.39 14.90
CA TRP A 149 -5.99 -5.87 16.04
C TRP A 149 -7.51 -5.98 15.88
N THR A 150 -7.99 -6.45 14.73
CA THR A 150 -9.42 -6.58 14.45
C THR A 150 -9.69 -7.81 13.60
N ASP A 151 -10.84 -8.44 13.84
CA ASP A 151 -11.42 -9.49 13.01
C ASP A 151 -12.55 -8.93 12.12
N LEU A 152 -12.61 -7.58 11.96
CA LEU A 152 -13.60 -6.88 11.14
C LEU A 152 -15.03 -7.38 11.41
N PRO A 153 -15.58 -7.23 12.62
CA PRO A 153 -16.87 -7.84 12.98
C PRO A 153 -18.01 -7.45 12.03
N GLU A 154 -17.87 -6.36 11.31
CA GLU A 154 -18.82 -5.88 10.29
C GLU A 154 -19.01 -6.88 9.13
N TRP A 155 -18.05 -7.78 8.89
CA TRP A 155 -18.18 -8.79 7.84
C TRP A 155 -19.36 -9.76 8.06
N LYS A 156 -19.81 -9.93 9.32
CA LYS A 156 -20.94 -10.80 9.68
C LYS A 156 -22.32 -10.18 9.36
N THR A 157 -22.35 -8.88 9.05
CA THR A 157 -23.59 -8.19 8.68
C THR A 157 -23.95 -8.45 7.21
N ASP A 158 -25.17 -8.14 6.79
CA ASP A 158 -25.63 -8.36 5.41
C ASP A 158 -24.76 -7.60 4.39
N ASN A 159 -24.34 -6.37 4.73
CA ASN A 159 -23.46 -5.57 3.90
C ASN A 159 -22.37 -4.91 4.76
N THR A 160 -21.14 -5.39 4.59
CA THR A 160 -19.97 -4.94 5.33
C THR A 160 -19.70 -3.45 5.13
N VAL A 161 -19.74 -2.98 3.87
CA VAL A 161 -19.42 -1.60 3.53
C VAL A 161 -20.46 -0.64 4.12
N THR A 162 -21.75 -0.94 3.97
CA THR A 162 -22.82 -0.12 4.56
C THR A 162 -22.71 -0.04 6.08
N THR A 163 -22.27 -1.12 6.73
CA THR A 163 -22.07 -1.13 8.18
C THR A 163 -20.85 -0.29 8.58
N LEU A 164 -19.80 -0.32 7.78
CA LEU A 164 -18.62 0.53 7.98
C LEU A 164 -18.94 2.02 7.78
N ASP A 165 -19.93 2.34 6.96
CA ASP A 165 -20.37 3.71 6.66
C ASP A 165 -21.38 4.25 7.69
N ASP A 166 -21.86 3.43 8.61
CA ASP A 166 -22.80 3.86 9.66
C ASP A 166 -22.07 4.59 10.79
N GLU A 167 -22.17 5.93 10.82
CA GLU A 167 -21.54 6.77 11.84
C GLU A 167 -21.93 6.36 13.25
N THR A 168 -23.17 5.91 13.46
CA THR A 168 -23.71 5.56 14.79
C THR A 168 -23.08 4.27 15.35
N LYS A 169 -22.51 3.43 14.48
CA LYS A 169 -21.82 2.18 14.81
C LYS A 169 -20.30 2.27 14.66
N ALA A 170 -19.81 3.40 14.14
CA ALA A 170 -18.41 3.54 13.79
C ALA A 170 -17.48 3.54 15.02
N ASN A 171 -16.67 2.51 15.15
CA ASN A 171 -15.54 2.50 16.09
C ASN A 171 -14.30 3.11 15.42
N MET A 172 -14.16 4.44 15.52
CA MET A 172 -13.08 5.16 14.86
C MET A 172 -11.68 4.79 15.36
N ASN A 173 -11.53 4.28 16.59
CA ASN A 173 -10.24 3.78 17.07
C ASN A 173 -9.81 2.49 16.34
N MET A 174 -10.77 1.71 15.87
CA MET A 174 -10.52 0.47 15.12
C MET A 174 -10.62 0.67 13.61
N ARG A 175 -10.96 1.87 13.14
CA ARG A 175 -11.16 2.13 11.71
C ARG A 175 -9.87 2.00 10.89
N TYR A 176 -8.76 2.49 11.42
CA TYR A 176 -7.46 2.29 10.75
C TYR A 176 -7.05 0.81 10.70
N PRO A 177 -7.06 0.04 11.81
CA PRO A 177 -6.89 -1.42 11.75
C PRO A 177 -7.80 -2.13 10.74
N ALA A 178 -9.11 -1.81 10.74
CA ALA A 178 -10.07 -2.38 9.80
C ALA A 178 -9.69 -2.09 8.34
N SER A 179 -9.32 -0.84 8.03
CA SER A 179 -8.87 -0.47 6.68
C SER A 179 -7.61 -1.22 6.24
N LYS A 180 -6.71 -1.55 7.19
CA LYS A 180 -5.50 -2.32 6.92
C LYS A 180 -5.79 -3.81 6.73
N LEU A 181 -6.74 -4.36 7.48
CA LEU A 181 -7.22 -5.73 7.27
C LEU A 181 -7.92 -5.87 5.91
N LEU A 182 -8.75 -4.89 5.52
CA LEU A 182 -9.34 -4.85 4.17
C LEU A 182 -8.26 -4.84 3.08
N GLN A 183 -7.17 -4.10 3.25
CA GLN A 183 -6.04 -4.14 2.31
C GLN A 183 -5.42 -5.54 2.21
N VAL A 184 -5.29 -6.28 3.32
CA VAL A 184 -4.80 -7.66 3.30
C VAL A 184 -5.73 -8.54 2.46
N PHE A 185 -7.02 -8.56 2.75
CA PHE A 185 -7.99 -9.37 2.01
C PHE A 185 -8.04 -9.03 0.53
N LEU A 186 -8.10 -7.74 0.19
CA LEU A 186 -8.15 -7.28 -1.19
C LEU A 186 -6.85 -7.59 -1.95
N THR A 187 -5.70 -7.58 -1.26
CA THR A 187 -4.43 -7.98 -1.88
C THR A 187 -4.40 -9.48 -2.16
N CYS A 188 -4.82 -10.32 -1.21
CA CYS A 188 -4.92 -11.77 -1.40
C CYS A 188 -5.85 -12.11 -2.57
N GLU A 189 -7.03 -11.50 -2.63
CA GLU A 189 -7.99 -11.70 -3.71
C GLU A 189 -7.45 -11.26 -5.08
N LEU A 190 -6.82 -10.09 -5.12
CA LEU A 190 -6.24 -9.56 -6.35
C LEU A 190 -5.06 -10.42 -6.83
N ALA A 191 -4.22 -10.91 -5.93
CA ALA A 191 -3.14 -11.83 -6.27
C ALA A 191 -3.70 -13.13 -6.86
N SER A 192 -4.70 -13.74 -6.21
CA SER A 192 -5.36 -14.93 -6.75
C SER A 192 -5.91 -14.73 -8.17
N ARG A 193 -6.53 -13.59 -8.46
CA ARG A 193 -7.05 -13.25 -9.81
C ARG A 193 -5.96 -12.93 -10.82
N LEU A 194 -4.76 -12.63 -10.39
CA LEU A 194 -3.62 -12.32 -11.25
C LEU A 194 -2.59 -13.45 -11.33
N GLU A 195 -2.93 -14.63 -10.77
CA GLU A 195 -2.08 -15.82 -10.88
C GLU A 195 -1.73 -16.12 -12.35
N GLY A 196 -0.46 -16.39 -12.61
CA GLY A 196 0.04 -16.68 -13.97
C GLY A 196 0.06 -15.48 -14.93
N SER A 197 -0.31 -14.28 -14.50
CA SER A 197 -0.30 -13.08 -15.36
C SER A 197 1.09 -12.46 -15.55
N GLY A 198 2.09 -12.91 -14.80
CA GLY A 198 3.42 -12.31 -14.74
C GLY A 198 3.52 -11.03 -13.91
N VAL A 199 2.42 -10.55 -13.33
CA VAL A 199 2.40 -9.43 -12.40
C VAL A 199 2.57 -9.95 -10.97
N VAL A 200 3.54 -9.43 -10.24
CA VAL A 200 3.73 -9.75 -8.82
C VAL A 200 2.88 -8.80 -7.99
N VAL A 201 1.94 -9.34 -7.23
CA VAL A 201 1.12 -8.59 -6.27
C VAL A 201 1.53 -8.99 -4.88
N ASN A 202 2.04 -8.08 -4.08
CA ASN A 202 2.42 -8.37 -2.70
C ASN A 202 2.00 -7.24 -1.75
N MET A 203 2.09 -7.52 -0.47
CA MET A 203 1.84 -6.54 0.57
C MET A 203 2.97 -6.54 1.60
N LEU A 204 3.16 -5.40 2.24
CA LEU A 204 4.24 -5.24 3.19
C LEU A 204 3.82 -4.38 4.38
N GLN A 205 4.49 -4.61 5.50
CA GLN A 205 4.46 -3.70 6.64
C GLN A 205 5.86 -3.11 6.88
N PRO A 206 5.99 -1.78 7.03
CA PRO A 206 7.29 -1.11 7.19
C PRO A 206 7.80 -1.10 8.64
N GLY A 207 7.06 -1.68 9.59
CA GLY A 207 7.27 -1.51 11.02
C GLY A 207 6.72 -0.17 11.54
N MET A 208 6.84 0.04 12.85
CA MET A 208 6.52 1.33 13.45
C MET A 208 7.57 2.35 13.00
N CYS A 209 7.14 3.39 12.28
CA CYS A 209 8.02 4.43 11.75
C CYS A 209 7.59 5.82 12.24
N HIS A 210 8.56 6.72 12.35
CA HIS A 210 8.30 8.13 12.55
C HIS A 210 7.64 8.71 11.28
N SER A 211 6.31 8.70 11.23
CA SER A 211 5.54 9.21 10.08
C SER A 211 4.51 10.24 10.51
N GLN A 212 4.05 11.06 9.56
CA GLN A 212 2.99 12.03 9.79
C GLN A 212 1.57 11.41 9.73
N LEU A 213 1.48 10.09 9.67
CA LEU A 213 0.21 9.37 9.53
C LEU A 213 -0.73 9.61 10.71
N THR A 214 -0.18 9.72 11.92
CA THR A 214 -0.90 9.85 13.18
C THR A 214 -0.65 11.23 13.79
N ARG A 215 -1.12 12.28 13.13
CA ARG A 215 -1.00 13.67 13.61
C ARG A 215 -1.86 13.97 14.84
N GLU A 216 -2.85 13.12 15.11
CA GLU A 216 -3.82 13.28 16.21
C GLU A 216 -3.49 12.41 17.43
N ASP A 217 -2.32 11.76 17.46
CA ASP A 217 -1.90 10.89 18.56
C ASP A 217 -1.69 11.67 19.87
N GLY A 218 -2.09 11.04 20.98
CA GLY A 218 -1.81 11.55 22.33
C GLY A 218 -0.31 11.45 22.67
N TRP A 219 0.10 12.19 23.72
CA TRP A 219 1.48 12.26 24.20
C TRP A 219 2.14 10.90 24.48
N MET A 220 1.36 9.91 24.90
CA MET A 220 1.85 8.56 25.23
C MET A 220 2.29 7.80 23.97
N THR A 221 1.55 7.94 22.89
CA THR A 221 1.93 7.36 21.58
C THR A 221 3.16 8.06 21.00
N ALA A 222 3.29 9.38 21.23
CA ALA A 222 4.47 10.15 20.83
C ALA A 222 5.74 9.68 21.56
N ILE A 223 5.66 9.39 22.87
CA ILE A 223 6.77 8.84 23.64
C ILE A 223 7.14 7.43 23.16
N LEU A 224 6.15 6.55 22.94
CA LEU A 224 6.39 5.20 22.45
C LEU A 224 7.08 5.23 21.07
N LYS A 225 6.66 6.11 20.18
CA LYS A 225 7.30 6.33 18.87
C LYS A 225 8.75 6.79 19.01
N LEU A 226 9.05 7.64 19.99
CA LEU A 226 10.41 8.16 20.19
C LEU A 226 11.43 7.05 20.49
N PHE A 227 11.01 6.01 21.22
CA PHE A 227 11.89 4.94 21.65
C PHE A 227 11.88 3.69 20.76
N LEU A 228 10.76 3.41 20.05
CA LEU A 228 10.57 2.16 19.33
C LEU A 228 10.42 2.34 17.82
N ALA A 229 10.12 3.54 17.34
CA ALA A 229 9.90 3.75 15.91
C ALA A 229 11.22 3.83 15.14
N ARG A 230 11.27 3.13 14.01
CA ARG A 230 12.35 3.24 13.03
C ARG A 230 12.32 4.60 12.34
N SER A 231 13.45 5.06 11.81
CA SER A 231 13.43 6.21 10.91
C SER A 231 12.62 5.91 9.66
N THR A 232 12.05 6.93 9.03
CA THR A 232 11.34 6.78 7.76
C THR A 232 12.24 6.23 6.66
N GLU A 233 13.53 6.57 6.71
CA GLU A 233 14.52 6.05 5.78
C GLU A 233 14.65 4.53 5.91
N VAL A 234 14.87 4.01 7.13
CA VAL A 234 14.98 2.57 7.39
C VAL A 234 13.69 1.83 7.02
N GLY A 235 12.52 2.35 7.44
CA GLY A 235 11.25 1.73 7.09
C GLY A 235 10.97 1.74 5.58
N SER A 236 11.44 2.74 4.84
CA SER A 236 11.23 2.84 3.39
C SER A 236 12.03 1.81 2.59
N ARG A 237 13.07 1.23 3.16
CA ARG A 237 13.83 0.13 2.52
C ARG A 237 12.95 -1.11 2.30
N THR A 238 11.97 -1.35 3.19
CA THR A 238 11.02 -2.47 3.02
C THR A 238 10.12 -2.28 1.78
N LEU A 239 9.79 -1.02 1.43
CA LEU A 239 9.04 -0.70 0.21
C LEU A 239 9.86 -1.05 -1.04
N VAL A 240 11.15 -0.72 -1.02
CA VAL A 240 12.06 -1.04 -2.13
C VAL A 240 12.22 -2.56 -2.24
N ALA A 241 12.41 -3.25 -1.11
CA ALA A 241 12.53 -4.71 -1.09
C ALA A 241 11.29 -5.40 -1.68
N ALA A 242 10.09 -4.98 -1.27
CA ALA A 242 8.85 -5.57 -1.78
C ALA A 242 8.65 -5.33 -3.28
N SER A 243 9.04 -4.15 -3.80
CA SER A 243 8.93 -3.81 -5.22
C SER A 243 9.97 -4.50 -6.11
N SER A 244 10.89 -5.24 -5.52
CA SER A 244 11.96 -5.97 -6.21
C SER A 244 12.04 -7.44 -5.80
N ALA A 245 11.10 -7.90 -4.98
CA ALA A 245 11.02 -9.30 -4.58
C ALA A 245 10.68 -10.19 -5.79
N GLY A 246 11.10 -11.43 -5.76
CA GLY A 246 10.83 -12.37 -6.85
C GLY A 246 9.36 -12.80 -6.92
N PRO A 247 9.00 -13.63 -7.93
CA PRO A 247 7.65 -14.18 -8.10
C PRO A 247 7.12 -14.92 -6.86
N GLU A 248 8.00 -15.46 -6.02
CA GLU A 248 7.66 -16.11 -4.75
C GLU A 248 6.97 -15.18 -3.74
N SER A 249 7.06 -13.86 -3.95
CA SER A 249 6.36 -12.88 -3.13
C SER A 249 4.92 -12.61 -3.59
N HIS A 250 4.46 -13.25 -4.66
CA HIS A 250 3.10 -13.07 -5.16
C HIS A 250 2.07 -13.56 -4.13
N GLY A 251 1.13 -12.69 -3.75
CA GLY A 251 0.16 -12.93 -2.68
C GLY A 251 0.74 -12.86 -1.26
N ALA A 252 2.05 -12.70 -1.11
CA ALA A 252 2.70 -12.79 0.18
C ALA A 252 2.62 -11.49 1.01
N TYR A 253 2.59 -11.69 2.33
CA TYR A 253 2.83 -10.65 3.32
C TYR A 253 4.33 -10.57 3.62
N MET A 254 4.87 -9.36 3.62
CA MET A 254 6.30 -9.13 3.79
C MET A 254 6.58 -8.26 5.02
N ARG A 255 7.59 -8.67 5.79
CA ARG A 255 8.12 -7.92 6.93
C ARG A 255 9.64 -7.87 6.83
N ASP A 256 10.22 -6.73 7.15
CA ASP A 256 11.69 -6.54 7.13
C ASP A 256 12.35 -6.94 5.79
N GLY A 257 11.62 -6.77 4.68
CA GLY A 257 12.12 -7.05 3.33
C GLY A 257 12.08 -8.53 2.91
N VAL A 258 11.49 -9.40 3.72
CA VAL A 258 11.35 -10.84 3.43
C VAL A 258 9.90 -11.28 3.52
N VAL A 259 9.55 -12.37 2.84
CA VAL A 259 8.23 -13.01 2.96
C VAL A 259 8.06 -13.54 4.38
N ASP A 260 6.95 -13.17 5.03
CA ASP A 260 6.60 -13.55 6.40
C ASP A 260 5.09 -13.74 6.55
N ASN A 261 4.55 -14.77 5.92
CA ASN A 261 3.11 -15.06 5.99
C ASN A 261 2.63 -15.43 7.40
N ASP A 262 3.54 -15.79 8.33
CA ASP A 262 3.22 -16.00 9.72
C ASP A 262 2.86 -14.70 10.45
N GLY A 263 3.27 -13.56 9.90
CA GLY A 263 2.88 -12.22 10.35
C GLY A 263 1.42 -11.84 10.06
N LEU A 264 0.72 -12.60 9.22
CA LEU A 264 -0.72 -12.44 9.03
C LEU A 264 -1.50 -12.84 10.29
N SER A 265 -2.62 -12.13 10.57
CA SER A 265 -3.45 -12.46 11.74
C SER A 265 -3.99 -13.89 11.68
N SER A 266 -4.26 -14.47 12.84
CA SER A 266 -4.92 -15.76 12.94
C SER A 266 -6.30 -15.75 12.26
N PHE A 267 -6.98 -14.61 12.29
CA PHE A 267 -8.26 -14.42 11.61
C PHE A 267 -8.10 -14.55 10.09
N VAL A 268 -7.14 -13.86 9.48
CA VAL A 268 -6.89 -13.97 8.02
C VAL A 268 -6.63 -15.41 7.57
N ARG A 269 -5.99 -16.20 8.44
CA ARG A 269 -5.65 -17.62 8.19
C ARG A 269 -6.74 -18.61 8.60
N SER A 270 -7.89 -18.14 9.04
CA SER A 270 -9.01 -18.97 9.49
C SER A 270 -10.08 -19.12 8.40
N GLU A 271 -10.97 -20.10 8.57
CA GLU A 271 -12.14 -20.29 7.71
C GLU A 271 -13.06 -19.06 7.72
N ASP A 272 -13.24 -18.40 8.89
CA ASP A 272 -13.99 -17.15 9.00
C ASP A 272 -13.34 -16.02 8.19
N GLY A 273 -12.00 -15.93 8.20
CA GLY A 273 -11.25 -14.95 7.41
C GLY A 273 -11.40 -15.19 5.90
N GLU A 274 -11.35 -16.46 5.47
CA GLU A 274 -11.61 -16.83 4.08
C GLU A 274 -13.04 -16.47 3.65
N ALA A 275 -14.03 -16.73 4.51
CA ALA A 275 -15.41 -16.35 4.27
C ALA A 275 -15.60 -14.83 4.22
N ALA A 276 -14.93 -14.10 5.11
CA ALA A 276 -14.93 -12.63 5.10
C ALA A 276 -14.31 -12.08 3.80
N GLN A 277 -13.17 -12.61 3.36
CA GLN A 277 -12.52 -12.22 2.11
C GLN A 277 -13.44 -12.42 0.88
N LYS A 278 -14.10 -13.58 0.80
CA LYS A 278 -15.02 -13.87 -0.32
C LYS A 278 -16.27 -12.99 -0.36
N LYS A 279 -16.65 -12.42 0.78
CA LYS A 279 -17.83 -11.55 0.90
C LYS A 279 -17.52 -10.08 0.55
N LEU A 280 -16.29 -9.66 0.64
CA LEU A 280 -15.81 -8.30 0.35
C LEU A 280 -15.60 -8.10 -1.14
#